data_7146408df9f79886fd93b4590483a591
#
_entry.id   7146408df9f79886fd93b4590483a591
#
_cell.length_a   1.000
_cell.length_b   1.000
_cell.length_c   1.000
_cell.angle_alpha   90.00
_cell.angle_beta   90.00
_cell.angle_gamma   90.00
#
_symmetry.space_group_name_H-M   'P 1'
#
loop_
_entity.id
_entity.type
_entity.pdbx_description
1 polymer ?
#
loop_
_entity_poly.entity_id
_entity_poly.type
_entity_poly.pdbx_seq_one_letter_code
_entity_poly.pdbx_strand_id
1 'polypeptide(L)'
;MLWVKVRYLDASALVKLVVDEGDHDYVRQFYHSTTNFAATSLCLAEALGAVKAKWSHGRISEEQYFAATRNLVINAWGGRIEIDDINLFTPQSLSSVESLAKRHSLDLSDSLQLATILQGKYAHLGPNSASVLVTADRKLAMAAESEGIRAWNCILSPAAAWV
;
A
#
# COMPACT_ATOMS: atom_id res chain seq x y z
N MET A 1 -24.07 -11.95 -6.92
CA MET A 1 -23.57 -10.64 -6.42
C MET A 1 -22.08 -10.73 -6.34
N LEU A 2 -21.37 -9.91 -7.11
CA LEU A 2 -19.91 -9.86 -7.09
C LEU A 2 -19.46 -9.02 -5.89
N TRP A 3 -18.74 -9.64 -4.98
CA TRP A 3 -18.11 -8.94 -3.87
C TRP A 3 -16.71 -8.57 -4.29
N VAL A 4 -16.42 -7.28 -4.30
CA VAL A 4 -15.11 -6.77 -4.68
C VAL A 4 -14.36 -6.32 -3.44
N LYS A 5 -13.17 -6.86 -3.25
CA LYS A 5 -12.20 -6.35 -2.29
C LYS A 5 -11.03 -5.78 -3.06
N VAL A 6 -10.67 -4.55 -2.76
CA VAL A 6 -9.47 -3.90 -3.29
C VAL A 6 -8.47 -3.74 -2.16
N ARG A 7 -7.26 -4.23 -2.36
CA ARG A 7 -6.20 -4.28 -1.36
C ARG A 7 -5.14 -3.26 -1.69
N TYR A 8 -5.15 -2.16 -0.96
CA TYR A 8 -4.15 -1.11 -1.10
C TYR A 8 -2.88 -1.50 -0.36
N LEU A 9 -1.79 -1.67 -1.11
CA LEU A 9 -0.47 -1.95 -0.58
C LEU A 9 0.26 -0.63 -0.31
N ASP A 10 0.68 -0.41 0.92
CA ASP A 10 1.57 0.71 1.23
C ASP A 10 3.03 0.41 0.84
N ALA A 11 3.91 1.39 0.98
CA ALA A 11 5.31 1.25 0.65
C ALA A 11 5.98 0.11 1.42
N SER A 12 5.66 -0.07 2.69
CA SER A 12 6.24 -1.12 3.53
C SER A 12 5.84 -2.53 3.07
N ALA A 13 4.59 -2.71 2.67
CA ALA A 13 4.10 -3.96 2.10
C ALA A 13 4.71 -4.23 0.72
N LEU A 14 4.81 -3.20 -0.14
CA LEU A 14 5.44 -3.31 -1.46
C LEU A 14 6.90 -3.76 -1.38
N VAL A 15 7.69 -3.21 -0.46
CA VAL A 15 9.09 -3.61 -0.25
C VAL A 15 9.19 -5.08 0.12
N LYS A 16 8.31 -5.59 0.99
CA LYS A 16 8.29 -6.99 1.41
C LYS A 16 7.95 -7.97 0.30
N LEU A 17 7.30 -7.51 -0.76
CA LEU A 17 7.07 -8.36 -1.94
C LEU A 17 8.35 -8.66 -2.71
N VAL A 18 9.35 -7.79 -2.64
CA VAL A 18 10.53 -7.82 -3.53
C VAL A 18 11.86 -7.90 -2.82
N VAL A 19 11.92 -7.65 -1.51
CA VAL A 19 13.13 -7.75 -0.69
C VAL A 19 12.90 -8.72 0.46
N ASP A 20 13.88 -9.59 0.71
CA ASP A 20 13.82 -10.53 1.84
C ASP A 20 14.16 -9.80 3.15
N GLU A 21 13.14 -9.61 3.98
CA GLU A 21 13.24 -8.90 5.26
C GLU A 21 12.99 -9.80 6.49
N GLY A 22 12.82 -11.11 6.30
CA GLY A 22 12.57 -12.07 7.37
C GLY A 22 11.12 -12.13 7.87
N ASP A 23 10.31 -11.12 7.59
CA ASP A 23 8.88 -11.02 7.97
C ASP A 23 7.96 -10.81 6.74
N HIS A 24 8.41 -11.26 5.57
CA HIS A 24 7.73 -11.06 4.30
C HIS A 24 6.77 -12.20 3.91
N ASP A 25 6.79 -13.32 4.62
CA ASP A 25 6.12 -14.55 4.19
C ASP A 25 4.61 -14.39 4.06
N TYR A 26 3.95 -13.77 5.04
CA TYR A 26 2.49 -13.62 5.02
C TYR A 26 2.01 -12.79 3.84
N VAL A 27 2.65 -11.64 3.59
CA VAL A 27 2.22 -10.76 2.50
C VAL A 27 2.51 -11.39 1.13
N ARG A 28 3.62 -12.11 0.98
CA ARG A 28 3.94 -12.80 -0.28
C ARG A 28 2.98 -13.95 -0.57
N GLN A 29 2.70 -14.81 0.40
CA GLN A 29 1.71 -15.87 0.25
C GLN A 29 0.36 -15.32 -0.15
N PHE A 30 -0.10 -14.27 0.53
CA PHE A 30 -1.34 -13.59 0.22
C PHE A 30 -1.33 -12.97 -1.18
N TYR A 31 -0.26 -12.28 -1.56
CA TYR A 31 -0.12 -11.67 -2.87
C TYR A 31 -0.18 -12.70 -4.00
N HIS A 32 0.45 -13.86 -3.84
CA HIS A 32 0.42 -14.92 -4.85
C HIS A 32 -0.92 -15.64 -4.95
N SER A 33 -1.70 -15.69 -3.88
CA SER A 33 -2.99 -16.41 -3.82
C SER A 33 -4.21 -15.51 -4.10
N THR A 34 -4.02 -14.20 -4.25
CA THR A 34 -5.11 -13.22 -4.28
C THR A 34 -4.93 -12.24 -5.45
N THR A 35 -5.96 -11.47 -5.75
CA THR A 35 -6.00 -10.46 -6.82
C THR A 35 -6.53 -9.12 -6.31
N ASN A 36 -6.72 -8.15 -7.22
CA ASN A 36 -7.27 -6.81 -6.93
C ASN A 36 -6.42 -6.01 -5.95
N PHE A 37 -5.15 -5.85 -6.30
CA PHE A 37 -4.24 -4.99 -5.56
C PHE A 37 -4.20 -3.59 -6.18
N ALA A 38 -4.10 -2.59 -5.31
CA ALA A 38 -3.88 -1.21 -5.69
C ALA A 38 -2.76 -0.59 -4.83
N ALA A 39 -2.19 0.50 -5.30
CA ALA A 39 -1.26 1.34 -4.55
C ALA A 39 -1.35 2.77 -5.09
N THR A 40 -0.95 3.76 -4.31
CA THR A 40 -0.72 5.09 -4.85
C THR A 40 0.63 5.16 -5.56
N SER A 41 0.77 6.07 -6.51
CA SER A 41 2.05 6.32 -7.18
C SER A 41 3.13 6.75 -6.19
N LEU A 42 2.75 7.51 -5.16
CA LEU A 42 3.67 7.97 -4.12
C LEU A 42 4.18 6.80 -3.25
N CYS A 43 3.30 5.85 -2.88
CA CYS A 43 3.72 4.62 -2.18
C CYS A 43 4.67 3.77 -3.04
N LEU A 44 4.41 3.67 -4.35
CA LEU A 44 5.34 2.99 -5.25
C LEU A 44 6.71 3.69 -5.31
N ALA A 45 6.72 5.01 -5.44
CA ALA A 45 7.95 5.80 -5.45
C ALA A 45 8.73 5.66 -4.14
N GLU A 46 8.04 5.67 -3.01
CA GLU A 46 8.63 5.46 -1.69
C GLU A 46 9.21 4.05 -1.55
N ALA A 47 8.51 3.02 -2.00
CA ALA A 47 9.02 1.65 -2.00
C ALA A 47 10.30 1.52 -2.85
N LEU A 48 10.33 2.13 -4.04
CA LEU A 48 11.54 2.19 -4.88
C LEU A 48 12.68 2.91 -4.15
N GLY A 49 12.40 4.00 -3.46
CA GLY A 49 13.36 4.74 -2.63
C GLY A 49 13.89 3.89 -1.48
N ALA A 50 13.03 3.13 -0.79
CA ALA A 50 13.42 2.22 0.29
C ALA A 50 14.33 1.08 -0.22
N VAL A 51 14.02 0.49 -1.37
CA VAL A 51 14.89 -0.51 -2.01
C VAL A 51 16.24 0.09 -2.38
N LYS A 52 16.27 1.31 -2.93
CA LYS A 52 17.52 2.06 -3.21
C LYS A 52 18.33 2.28 -1.95
N ALA A 53 17.72 2.69 -0.86
CA ALA A 53 18.39 2.90 0.41
C ALA A 53 19.03 1.61 0.94
N LYS A 54 18.35 0.47 0.85
CA LYS A 54 18.89 -0.84 1.25
C LYS A 54 20.16 -1.20 0.45
N TRP A 55 20.16 -0.97 -0.85
CA TRP A 55 21.35 -1.16 -1.67
C TRP A 55 22.46 -0.19 -1.28
N SER A 56 22.17 1.10 -1.14
CA SER A 56 23.16 2.12 -0.77
C SER A 56 23.81 1.84 0.60
N HIS A 57 23.09 1.19 1.52
CA HIS A 57 23.62 0.76 2.81
C HIS A 57 24.22 -0.66 2.82
N GLY A 58 24.41 -1.28 1.65
CA GLY A 58 25.01 -2.60 1.53
C GLY A 58 24.16 -3.76 2.07
N ARG A 59 22.85 -3.56 2.27
CA ARG A 59 21.94 -4.60 2.78
C ARG A 59 21.46 -5.56 1.71
N ILE A 60 21.49 -5.14 0.46
CA ILE A 60 21.20 -5.96 -0.71
C ILE A 60 22.26 -5.69 -1.78
N SER A 61 22.50 -6.65 -2.66
CA SER A 61 23.39 -6.51 -3.79
C SER A 61 22.80 -5.62 -4.90
N GLU A 62 23.65 -5.17 -5.83
CA GLU A 62 23.19 -4.44 -7.00
C GLU A 62 22.22 -5.26 -7.87
N GLU A 63 22.50 -6.55 -8.03
CA GLU A 63 21.62 -7.48 -8.74
C GLU A 63 20.24 -7.57 -8.07
N GLN A 64 20.20 -7.72 -6.75
CA GLN A 64 18.96 -7.74 -5.97
C GLN A 64 18.20 -6.41 -6.08
N TYR A 65 18.91 -5.29 -6.07
CA TYR A 65 18.33 -3.97 -6.28
C TYR A 65 17.62 -3.86 -7.63
N PHE A 66 18.28 -4.22 -8.72
CA PHE A 66 17.66 -4.15 -10.05
C PHE A 66 16.53 -5.16 -10.22
N ALA A 67 16.66 -6.36 -9.67
CA ALA A 67 15.58 -7.34 -9.70
C ALA A 67 14.35 -6.85 -8.94
N ALA A 68 14.53 -6.30 -7.74
CA ALA A 68 13.44 -5.80 -6.91
C ALA A 68 12.71 -4.60 -7.55
N THR A 69 13.44 -3.61 -8.04
CA THR A 69 12.85 -2.42 -8.66
C THR A 69 12.12 -2.75 -9.96
N ARG A 70 12.68 -3.61 -10.81
CA ARG A 70 12.01 -4.08 -12.03
C ARG A 70 10.72 -4.85 -11.69
N ASN A 71 10.75 -5.71 -10.67
CA ASN A 71 9.59 -6.48 -10.26
C ASN A 71 8.45 -5.55 -9.82
N LEU A 72 8.70 -4.54 -8.99
CA LEU A 72 7.70 -3.56 -8.59
C LEU A 72 7.09 -2.83 -9.79
N VAL A 73 7.94 -2.32 -10.68
CA VAL A 73 7.47 -1.57 -11.86
C VAL A 73 6.70 -2.44 -12.82
N ILE A 74 7.14 -3.69 -13.07
CA ILE A 74 6.44 -4.63 -13.95
C ILE A 74 5.07 -5.00 -13.39
N ASN A 75 4.94 -5.21 -12.08
CA ASN A 75 3.64 -5.51 -11.47
C ASN A 75 2.67 -4.33 -11.57
N ALA A 76 3.14 -3.10 -11.43
CA ALA A 76 2.32 -1.91 -11.63
C ALA A 76 1.98 -1.72 -13.12
N TRP A 77 2.95 -1.80 -14.01
CA TRP A 77 2.74 -1.63 -15.45
C TRP A 77 1.88 -2.74 -16.07
N GLY A 78 2.04 -3.97 -15.61
CA GLY A 78 1.25 -5.13 -16.05
C GLY A 78 -0.16 -5.20 -15.44
N GLY A 79 -0.54 -4.25 -14.60
CA GLY A 79 -1.86 -4.18 -13.98
C GLY A 79 -2.12 -5.18 -12.85
N ARG A 80 -1.10 -5.85 -12.36
CA ARG A 80 -1.20 -6.69 -11.15
C ARG A 80 -1.43 -5.86 -9.91
N ILE A 81 -0.81 -4.68 -9.86
CA ILE A 81 -1.03 -3.63 -8.86
C ILE A 81 -1.54 -2.41 -9.63
N GLU A 82 -2.79 -2.05 -9.44
CA GLU A 82 -3.36 -0.86 -10.06
C GLU A 82 -2.86 0.38 -9.33
N ILE A 83 -2.38 1.37 -10.09
CA ILE A 83 -2.05 2.67 -9.52
C ILE A 83 -3.32 3.51 -9.48
N ASP A 84 -3.74 3.86 -8.26
CA ASP A 84 -4.91 4.67 -7.98
C ASP A 84 -4.50 5.87 -7.12
N ASP A 85 -4.67 7.07 -7.67
CA ASP A 85 -4.35 8.31 -7.00
C ASP A 85 -5.55 9.26 -7.08
N ILE A 86 -5.88 9.91 -5.98
CA ILE A 86 -6.69 11.13 -6.05
C ILE A 86 -5.86 12.26 -6.66
N ASN A 87 -6.53 13.21 -7.30
CA ASN A 87 -5.83 14.37 -7.85
C ASN A 87 -5.37 15.32 -6.73
N LEU A 88 -4.12 15.18 -6.31
CA LEU A 88 -3.53 15.99 -5.22
C LEU A 88 -3.47 17.49 -5.52
N PHE A 89 -3.56 17.88 -6.79
CA PHE A 89 -3.50 19.29 -7.20
C PHE A 89 -4.81 20.06 -7.03
N THR A 90 -5.88 19.41 -6.59
CA THR A 90 -7.12 20.10 -6.24
C THR A 90 -7.08 20.58 -4.78
N PRO A 91 -7.61 21.77 -4.48
CA PRO A 91 -7.66 22.28 -3.09
C PRO A 91 -8.38 21.30 -2.13
N GLN A 92 -9.42 20.63 -2.59
CA GLN A 92 -10.19 19.68 -1.80
C GLN A 92 -9.35 18.45 -1.40
N SER A 93 -8.63 17.87 -2.36
CA SER A 93 -7.76 16.72 -2.10
C SER A 93 -6.60 17.10 -1.18
N LEU A 94 -5.96 18.25 -1.43
CA LEU A 94 -4.89 18.74 -0.56
C LEU A 94 -5.38 18.95 0.88
N SER A 95 -6.53 19.59 1.05
CA SER A 95 -7.13 19.82 2.38
C SER A 95 -7.42 18.50 3.11
N SER A 96 -7.91 17.48 2.39
CA SER A 96 -8.14 16.15 2.95
C SER A 96 -6.86 15.49 3.41
N VAL A 97 -5.80 15.53 2.59
CA VAL A 97 -4.49 14.98 2.92
C VAL A 97 -3.88 15.70 4.13
N GLU A 98 -3.90 17.02 4.16
CA GLU A 98 -3.41 17.81 5.29
C GLU A 98 -4.17 17.53 6.59
N SER A 99 -5.50 17.37 6.51
CA SER A 99 -6.33 17.01 7.66
C SER A 99 -5.96 15.64 8.24
N LEU A 100 -5.76 14.63 7.40
CA LEU A 100 -5.34 13.29 7.82
C LEU A 100 -3.93 13.32 8.40
N ALA A 101 -3.00 14.02 7.74
CA ALA A 101 -1.62 14.20 8.22
C ALA A 101 -1.60 14.81 9.63
N LYS A 102 -2.38 15.87 9.85
CA LYS A 102 -2.47 16.53 11.16
C LYS A 102 -3.12 15.65 12.22
N ARG A 103 -4.26 15.02 11.88
CA ARG A 103 -5.05 14.20 12.82
C ARG A 103 -4.29 12.99 13.33
N HIS A 104 -3.56 12.32 12.45
CA HIS A 104 -2.87 11.07 12.75
C HIS A 104 -1.35 11.21 12.82
N SER A 105 -0.81 12.43 12.65
CA SER A 105 0.64 12.69 12.57
C SER A 105 1.34 11.81 11.53
N LEU A 106 0.72 11.65 10.35
CA LEU A 106 1.24 10.88 9.23
C LEU A 106 2.08 11.77 8.30
N ASP A 107 2.94 11.15 7.52
CA ASP A 107 3.61 11.82 6.41
C ASP A 107 2.68 11.98 5.19
N LEU A 108 3.22 12.56 4.12
CA LEU A 108 2.44 12.84 2.92
C LEU A 108 1.99 11.57 2.19
N SER A 109 2.85 10.57 2.08
CA SER A 109 2.54 9.33 1.34
C SER A 109 1.44 8.54 2.02
N ASP A 110 1.53 8.39 3.34
CA ASP A 110 0.53 7.71 4.17
C ASP A 110 -0.82 8.44 4.15
N SER A 111 -0.77 9.77 4.27
CA SER A 111 -1.98 10.59 4.25
C SER A 111 -2.66 10.58 2.88
N LEU A 112 -1.89 10.62 1.79
CA LEU A 112 -2.41 10.48 0.43
C LEU A 112 -3.04 9.11 0.22
N GLN A 113 -2.42 8.05 0.72
CA GLN A 113 -2.98 6.71 0.60
C GLN A 113 -4.33 6.57 1.32
N LEU A 114 -4.44 7.05 2.56
CA LEU A 114 -5.73 7.06 3.27
C LEU A 114 -6.77 7.91 2.56
N ALA A 115 -6.40 9.10 2.09
CA ALA A 115 -7.30 9.96 1.33
C ALA A 115 -7.77 9.28 0.03
N THR A 116 -6.89 8.57 -0.65
CA THR A 116 -7.24 7.81 -1.87
C THR A 116 -8.20 6.67 -1.57
N ILE A 117 -8.01 5.92 -0.50
CA ILE A 117 -8.95 4.86 -0.08
C ILE A 117 -10.33 5.45 0.26
N LEU A 118 -10.36 6.62 0.92
CA LEU A 118 -11.61 7.26 1.35
C LEU A 118 -12.36 7.98 0.25
N GLN A 119 -11.67 8.48 -0.78
CA GLN A 119 -12.23 9.42 -1.77
C GLN A 119 -11.93 9.05 -3.22
N GLY A 120 -11.08 8.06 -3.46
CA GLY A 120 -10.65 7.64 -4.79
C GLY A 120 -11.65 6.73 -5.50
N LYS A 121 -11.16 6.07 -6.53
CA LYS A 121 -11.94 5.23 -7.44
C LYS A 121 -12.76 4.15 -6.72
N TYR A 122 -12.24 3.58 -5.63
CA TYR A 122 -12.84 2.48 -4.90
C TYR A 122 -13.47 2.89 -3.55
N ALA A 123 -13.66 4.19 -3.33
CA ALA A 123 -14.24 4.72 -2.09
C ALA A 123 -15.71 4.30 -1.88
N HIS A 124 -16.46 4.13 -2.96
CA HIS A 124 -17.90 3.86 -2.93
C HIS A 124 -18.23 2.52 -3.60
N LEU A 125 -17.65 1.46 -3.09
CA LEU A 125 -17.97 0.10 -3.50
C LEU A 125 -19.37 -0.30 -2.99
N GLY A 126 -20.04 -1.18 -3.73
CA GLY A 126 -21.38 -1.65 -3.38
C GLY A 126 -21.41 -2.45 -2.06
N PRO A 127 -22.60 -2.83 -1.60
CA PRO A 127 -22.76 -3.61 -0.37
C PRO A 127 -21.87 -4.84 -0.34
N ASN A 128 -21.25 -5.11 0.81
CA ASN A 128 -20.30 -6.21 1.04
C ASN A 128 -18.95 -6.12 0.28
N SER A 129 -18.73 -5.04 -0.47
CA SER A 129 -17.43 -4.74 -1.07
C SER A 129 -16.67 -3.76 -0.18
N ALA A 130 -15.35 -3.83 -0.18
CA ALA A 130 -14.52 -2.98 0.66
C ALA A 130 -13.13 -2.77 0.09
N SER A 131 -12.57 -1.61 0.37
CA SER A 131 -11.13 -1.38 0.28
C SER A 131 -10.48 -1.71 1.62
N VAL A 132 -9.31 -2.36 1.54
CA VAL A 132 -8.54 -2.82 2.70
C VAL A 132 -7.13 -2.27 2.57
N LEU A 133 -6.57 -1.75 3.64
CA LEU A 133 -5.16 -1.38 3.70
C LEU A 133 -4.31 -2.60 4.09
N VAL A 134 -3.23 -2.84 3.37
CA VAL A 134 -2.20 -3.84 3.68
C VAL A 134 -0.90 -3.11 3.99
N THR A 135 -0.45 -3.20 5.23
CA THR A 135 0.72 -2.45 5.70
C THR A 135 1.54 -3.25 6.72
N ALA A 136 2.82 -2.97 6.83
CA ALA A 136 3.66 -3.38 7.96
C ALA A 136 3.78 -2.27 9.02
N ASP A 137 3.29 -1.07 8.73
CA ASP A 137 3.32 0.07 9.64
C ASP A 137 2.12 0.04 10.60
N ARG A 138 2.40 -0.12 11.89
CA ARG A 138 1.38 -0.15 12.93
C ARG A 138 0.65 1.18 13.07
N LYS A 139 1.36 2.30 12.92
CA LYS A 139 0.78 3.63 13.06
C LYS A 139 -0.20 3.91 11.92
N LEU A 140 0.18 3.58 10.70
CA LEU A 140 -0.69 3.71 9.54
C LEU A 140 -1.92 2.79 9.65
N ALA A 141 -1.74 1.55 10.10
CA ALA A 141 -2.87 0.63 10.34
C ALA A 141 -3.88 1.21 11.34
N MET A 142 -3.40 1.73 12.48
CA MET A 142 -4.26 2.36 13.49
C MET A 142 -4.98 3.60 12.96
N ALA A 143 -4.31 4.43 12.17
CA ALA A 143 -4.91 5.60 11.53
C ALA A 143 -6.03 5.20 10.54
N ALA A 144 -5.78 4.18 9.72
CA ALA A 144 -6.77 3.63 8.80
C ALA A 144 -8.02 3.14 9.53
N GLU A 145 -7.85 2.35 10.60
CA GLU A 145 -8.96 1.85 11.40
C GLU A 145 -9.77 2.98 12.06
N SER A 146 -9.10 4.04 12.52
CA SER A 146 -9.76 5.23 13.07
C SER A 146 -10.62 5.97 12.03
N GLU A 147 -10.28 5.86 10.75
CA GLU A 147 -11.05 6.41 9.63
C GLU A 147 -12.08 5.40 9.06
N GLY A 148 -12.26 4.25 9.71
CA GLY A 148 -13.21 3.23 9.27
C GLY A 148 -12.71 2.32 8.14
N ILE A 149 -11.43 2.40 7.79
CA ILE A 149 -10.77 1.53 6.81
C ILE A 149 -10.25 0.29 7.55
N ARG A 150 -10.63 -0.91 7.10
CA ARG A 150 -10.01 -2.13 7.62
C ARG A 150 -8.53 -2.18 7.22
N ALA A 151 -7.67 -2.49 8.18
CA ALA A 151 -6.24 -2.60 7.95
C ALA A 151 -5.71 -3.96 8.41
N TRP A 152 -4.90 -4.58 7.54
CA TRP A 152 -4.17 -5.79 7.88
C TRP A 152 -2.69 -5.46 8.04
N ASN A 153 -2.19 -5.66 9.28
CA ASN A 153 -0.75 -5.60 9.52
C ASN A 153 -0.12 -6.92 9.07
N CYS A 154 0.53 -6.89 7.91
CA CYS A 154 0.96 -8.07 7.17
C CYS A 154 2.19 -8.78 7.75
N ILE A 155 2.79 -8.27 8.83
CA ILE A 155 3.90 -8.92 9.53
C ILE A 155 3.48 -9.62 10.82
N LEU A 156 2.30 -9.31 11.37
CA LEU A 156 1.87 -9.83 12.65
C LEU A 156 1.13 -11.16 12.55
N SER A 157 0.40 -11.38 11.48
CA SER A 157 -0.42 -12.59 11.30
C SER A 157 -0.71 -12.86 9.82
N PRO A 158 -1.08 -14.11 9.46
CA PRO A 158 -1.63 -14.39 8.15
C PRO A 158 -2.86 -13.55 7.85
N ALA A 159 -3.14 -13.33 6.57
CA ALA A 159 -4.35 -12.62 6.14
C ALA A 159 -5.61 -13.36 6.61
N ALA A 160 -6.51 -12.63 7.26
CA ALA A 160 -7.81 -13.15 7.63
C ALA A 160 -8.75 -13.17 6.41
N ALA A 161 -9.85 -13.93 6.50
CA ALA A 161 -10.81 -14.08 5.39
C ALA A 161 -11.46 -12.76 4.91
N TRP A 162 -11.41 -11.74 5.74
CA TRP A 162 -11.95 -10.42 5.39
C TRP A 162 -10.96 -9.54 4.60
N VAL A 163 -9.68 -9.90 4.49
CA VAL A 163 -8.63 -9.17 3.73
C VAL A 163 -8.81 -9.34 2.19
#